data_1a41555afd7de79f538b421969cef5c1
#
_entry.id   1a41555afd7de79f538b421969cef5c1
#
_cell.length_a   1.000
_cell.length_b   1.000
_cell.length_c   1.000
_cell.angle_alpha   90.00
_cell.angle_beta   90.00
_cell.angle_gamma   90.00
#
_symmetry.space_group_name_H-M   'P 1'
#
loop_
_entity.id
_entity.type
_entity.pdbx_description
1 polymer ?
#
loop_
_entity_poly.entity_id
_entity_poly.type
_entity_poly.pdbx_seq_one_letter_code
_entity_poly.pdbx_strand_id
1 'polypeptide(L)'
;MRTVLFGMPRSGTTYGFSLLSEALKARGDVQEVFEPNSLTQGTFRRMDGLVWSDSESSLVKILYSSPEMHGWSGHAAADAFAHYDKKIFLVRDPRDRWISGFFYRWFYVHDPNPAEFALAQLRSAPKKAIPIRYPFTAFILMIPGN
;
A
#
# COMPACT_ATOMS: atom_id res chain seq x y z
N MET A 1 -7.62 -6.49 -21.63
CA MET A 1 -6.31 -5.89 -21.28
C MET A 1 -6.04 -6.11 -19.81
N ARG A 2 -4.93 -6.76 -19.50
CA ARG A 2 -4.48 -7.02 -18.13
C ARG A 2 -3.50 -5.94 -17.68
N THR A 3 -3.77 -5.31 -16.55
CA THR A 3 -2.93 -4.26 -15.99
C THR A 3 -2.58 -4.58 -14.54
N VAL A 4 -1.30 -4.50 -14.18
CA VAL A 4 -0.84 -4.61 -12.80
C VAL A 4 -0.25 -3.29 -12.33
N LEU A 5 -0.70 -2.83 -11.16
CA LEU A 5 -0.17 -1.69 -10.43
C LEU A 5 0.63 -2.19 -9.23
N PHE A 6 1.90 -1.91 -9.23
CA PHE A 6 2.86 -2.35 -8.25
C PHE A 6 3.54 -1.17 -7.57
N GLY A 7 3.71 -1.22 -6.28
CA GLY A 7 4.46 -0.19 -5.55
C GLY A 7 4.62 -0.52 -4.09
N MET A 8 5.46 0.24 -3.42
CA MET A 8 5.66 0.09 -1.99
C MET A 8 4.44 0.59 -1.21
N PRO A 9 4.16 0.04 -0.02
CA PRO A 9 3.17 0.62 0.88
C PRO A 9 3.41 2.12 1.07
N ARG A 10 2.33 2.90 1.13
CA ARG A 10 2.35 4.37 1.28
C ARG A 10 2.91 5.16 0.10
N SER A 11 3.04 4.52 -1.07
CA SER A 11 3.45 5.21 -2.31
C SER A 11 2.28 5.79 -3.13
N GLY A 12 1.06 5.79 -2.59
CA GLY A 12 -0.13 6.27 -3.31
C GLY A 12 -0.78 5.23 -4.21
N THR A 13 -0.43 3.95 -4.04
CA THR A 13 -0.94 2.85 -4.88
C THR A 13 -2.45 2.69 -4.79
N THR A 14 -3.08 2.97 -3.65
CA THR A 14 -4.55 2.93 -3.52
C THR A 14 -5.21 4.01 -4.35
N TYR A 15 -4.70 5.24 -4.29
CA TYR A 15 -5.19 6.35 -5.11
C TYR A 15 -4.98 6.08 -6.60
N GLY A 16 -3.77 5.63 -6.97
CA GLY A 16 -3.46 5.26 -8.36
C GLY A 16 -4.36 4.14 -8.88
N PHE A 17 -4.68 3.14 -8.03
CA PHE A 17 -5.61 2.08 -8.38
C PHE A 17 -7.02 2.63 -8.66
N SER A 18 -7.54 3.50 -7.81
CA SER A 18 -8.86 4.10 -8.00
C SER A 18 -8.93 4.90 -9.30
N LEU A 19 -7.92 5.72 -9.59
CA LEU A 19 -7.89 6.50 -10.85
C LEU A 19 -7.83 5.60 -12.09
N LEU A 20 -7.00 4.55 -12.05
CA LEU A 20 -6.89 3.59 -13.14
C LEU A 20 -8.18 2.80 -13.33
N SER A 21 -8.80 2.40 -12.22
CA SER A 21 -10.09 1.70 -12.24
C SER A 21 -11.16 2.52 -12.97
N GLU A 22 -11.34 3.78 -12.57
CA GLU A 22 -12.31 4.66 -13.22
C GLU A 22 -12.01 4.85 -14.72
N ALA A 23 -10.74 5.06 -15.06
CA ALA A 23 -10.33 5.24 -16.45
C ALA A 23 -10.53 3.98 -17.31
N LEU A 24 -10.35 2.80 -16.73
CA LEU A 24 -10.54 1.53 -17.43
C LEU A 24 -12.02 1.18 -17.56
N LYS A 25 -12.81 1.37 -16.51
CA LYS A 25 -14.27 1.18 -16.54
C LYS A 25 -14.98 2.04 -17.58
N ALA A 26 -14.48 3.25 -17.81
CA ALA A 26 -14.99 4.10 -18.87
C ALA A 26 -14.79 3.51 -20.28
N ARG A 27 -13.93 2.50 -20.44
CA ARG A 27 -13.64 1.82 -21.71
C ARG A 27 -14.28 0.44 -21.84
N GLY A 28 -14.82 -0.09 -20.74
CA GLY A 28 -15.45 -1.41 -20.68
C GLY A 28 -15.30 -2.05 -19.31
N ASP A 29 -15.84 -3.24 -19.19
CA ASP A 29 -15.77 -3.99 -17.93
C ASP A 29 -14.34 -4.37 -17.59
N VAL A 30 -13.96 -4.11 -16.36
CA VAL A 30 -12.66 -4.48 -15.78
C VAL A 30 -12.85 -5.13 -14.43
N GLN A 31 -12.23 -6.28 -14.23
CA GLN A 31 -12.19 -6.95 -12.95
C GLN A 31 -11.13 -6.28 -12.05
N GLU A 32 -11.55 -5.84 -10.90
CA GLU A 32 -10.69 -5.26 -9.88
C GLU A 32 -10.19 -6.32 -8.91
N VAL A 33 -8.87 -6.41 -8.75
CA VAL A 33 -8.23 -7.30 -7.79
C VAL A 33 -7.35 -6.48 -6.86
N PHE A 34 -7.78 -6.34 -5.62
CA PHE A 34 -7.13 -5.44 -4.66
C PHE A 34 -6.31 -6.20 -3.63
N GLU A 35 -4.98 -6.02 -3.70
CA GLU A 35 -3.99 -6.56 -2.78
C GLU A 35 -4.09 -8.09 -2.56
N PRO A 36 -4.10 -8.90 -3.62
CA PRO A 36 -4.01 -10.34 -3.46
C PRO A 36 -2.64 -10.71 -2.89
N ASN A 37 -2.58 -11.76 -2.08
CA ASN A 37 -1.35 -12.27 -1.50
C ASN A 37 -0.68 -13.34 -2.35
N SER A 38 -1.43 -13.97 -3.25
CA SER A 38 -0.91 -14.99 -4.16
C SER A 38 -1.69 -15.02 -5.47
N LEU A 39 -1.03 -15.54 -6.49
CA LEU A 39 -1.62 -15.96 -7.75
C LEU A 39 -1.16 -17.41 -8.00
N THR A 40 -2.09 -18.33 -8.05
CA THR A 40 -1.83 -19.75 -8.29
C THR A 40 -2.84 -20.30 -9.28
N GLN A 41 -2.35 -20.88 -10.38
CA GLN A 41 -3.17 -21.46 -11.44
C GLN A 41 -4.30 -20.51 -11.91
N GLY A 42 -3.97 -19.25 -12.17
CA GLY A 42 -4.93 -18.25 -12.61
C GLY A 42 -5.95 -17.80 -11.54
N THR A 43 -5.65 -18.05 -10.28
CA THR A 43 -6.53 -17.67 -9.17
C THR A 43 -5.79 -16.76 -8.19
N PHE A 44 -6.29 -15.56 -8.01
CA PHE A 44 -5.84 -14.64 -6.97
C PHE A 44 -6.49 -14.98 -5.64
N ARG A 45 -5.72 -14.94 -4.56
CA ARG A 45 -6.21 -15.13 -3.19
C ARG A 45 -5.71 -13.99 -2.31
N ARG A 46 -6.59 -13.55 -1.39
CA ARG A 46 -6.23 -12.62 -0.33
C ARG A 46 -6.40 -13.30 1.03
N MET A 47 -5.68 -12.83 2.04
CA MET A 47 -5.66 -13.45 3.38
C MET A 47 -7.01 -13.51 4.07
N ASP A 48 -7.89 -12.58 3.78
CA ASP A 48 -9.26 -12.53 4.32
C ASP A 48 -10.24 -13.50 3.62
N GLY A 49 -9.72 -14.36 2.75
CA GLY A 49 -10.50 -15.38 2.05
C GLY A 49 -11.09 -14.93 0.72
N LEU A 50 -10.89 -13.67 0.31
CA LEU A 50 -11.34 -13.22 -1.01
C LEU A 50 -10.55 -13.93 -2.12
N VAL A 51 -11.28 -14.34 -3.15
CA VAL A 51 -10.76 -15.09 -4.31
C VAL A 51 -11.26 -14.46 -5.59
N TRP A 52 -10.37 -14.32 -6.58
CA TRP A 52 -10.71 -13.85 -7.93
C TRP A 52 -10.03 -14.75 -8.97
N SER A 53 -10.70 -15.01 -10.07
CA SER A 53 -10.06 -15.63 -11.24
C SER A 53 -9.29 -14.58 -12.02
N ASP A 54 -8.13 -14.95 -12.59
CA ASP A 54 -7.43 -14.08 -13.53
C ASP A 54 -8.24 -13.95 -14.82
N SER A 55 -8.64 -12.75 -15.19
CA SER A 55 -9.45 -12.48 -16.36
C SER A 55 -8.65 -11.72 -17.42
N GLU A 56 -9.13 -11.77 -18.68
CA GLU A 56 -8.50 -11.06 -19.81
C GLU A 56 -8.61 -9.52 -19.69
N SER A 57 -9.56 -9.03 -18.89
CA SER A 57 -9.69 -7.61 -18.55
C SER A 57 -9.62 -7.44 -17.04
N SER A 58 -8.44 -7.14 -16.53
CA SER A 58 -8.20 -7.03 -15.09
C SER A 58 -7.27 -5.87 -14.74
N LEU A 59 -7.55 -5.25 -13.61
CA LEU A 59 -6.67 -4.31 -12.91
C LEU A 59 -6.32 -4.90 -11.55
N VAL A 60 -5.06 -5.26 -11.38
CA VAL A 60 -4.55 -5.86 -10.15
C VAL A 60 -3.64 -4.88 -9.44
N LYS A 61 -3.90 -4.62 -8.16
CA LYS A 61 -2.99 -3.85 -7.30
C LYS A 61 -2.25 -4.79 -6.38
N ILE A 62 -0.93 -4.72 -6.39
CA ILE A 62 -0.07 -5.46 -5.45
C ILE A 62 0.89 -4.53 -4.74
N LEU A 63 1.32 -4.93 -3.55
CA LEU A 63 2.28 -4.19 -2.75
C LEU A 63 3.62 -4.93 -2.68
N TYR A 64 4.70 -4.17 -2.88
CA TYR A 64 6.04 -4.65 -2.55
C TYR A 64 6.19 -4.71 -1.03
N SER A 65 6.38 -5.90 -0.52
CA SER A 65 6.78 -6.09 0.87
C SER A 65 7.51 -7.43 1.03
N SER A 66 8.07 -7.66 2.19
CA SER A 66 8.67 -8.96 2.46
C SER A 66 7.60 -10.07 2.50
N PRO A 67 7.96 -11.32 2.20
CA PRO A 67 7.02 -12.45 2.28
C PRO A 67 6.35 -12.58 3.66
N GLU A 68 7.07 -12.24 4.74
CA GLU A 68 6.54 -12.27 6.10
C GLU A 68 5.40 -11.25 6.31
N MET A 69 5.37 -10.20 5.51
CA MET A 69 4.29 -9.20 5.52
C MET A 69 3.24 -9.47 4.44
N HIS A 70 3.22 -10.68 3.89
CA HIS A 70 2.25 -11.13 2.89
C HIS A 70 2.20 -10.27 1.62
N GLY A 71 3.32 -9.64 1.29
CA GLY A 71 3.47 -8.87 0.06
C GLY A 71 4.18 -9.64 -1.04
N TRP A 72 4.44 -8.94 -2.13
CA TRP A 72 5.10 -9.48 -3.30
C TRP A 72 6.56 -9.03 -3.35
N SER A 73 7.50 -9.96 -3.46
CA SER A 73 8.87 -9.62 -3.83
C SER A 73 8.91 -9.17 -5.30
N GLY A 74 9.97 -8.44 -5.67
CA GLY A 74 10.14 -8.00 -7.06
C GLY A 74 10.19 -9.18 -8.06
N HIS A 75 10.89 -10.26 -7.72
CA HIS A 75 10.95 -11.46 -8.55
C HIS A 75 9.61 -12.17 -8.66
N ALA A 76 8.94 -12.43 -7.55
CA ALA A 76 7.62 -13.08 -7.54
C ALA A 76 6.58 -12.28 -8.34
N ALA A 77 6.61 -10.95 -8.24
CA ALA A 77 5.74 -10.09 -9.04
C ALA A 77 6.10 -10.13 -10.53
N ALA A 78 7.39 -10.08 -10.87
CA ALA A 78 7.84 -10.14 -12.26
C ALA A 78 7.40 -11.44 -12.94
N ASP A 79 7.56 -12.58 -12.26
CA ASP A 79 7.19 -13.89 -12.78
C ASP A 79 5.67 -14.05 -12.90
N ALA A 80 4.94 -13.74 -11.82
CA ALA A 80 3.49 -13.89 -11.78
C ALA A 80 2.76 -13.02 -12.82
N PHE A 81 3.25 -11.82 -13.07
CA PHE A 81 2.64 -10.85 -13.98
C PHE A 81 3.40 -10.69 -15.30
N ALA A 82 4.26 -11.66 -15.67
CA ALA A 82 5.02 -11.61 -16.93
C ALA A 82 4.12 -11.41 -18.16
N HIS A 83 2.95 -12.06 -18.16
CA HIS A 83 1.96 -12.06 -19.24
C HIS A 83 1.00 -10.86 -19.24
N TYR A 84 1.12 -9.93 -18.29
CA TYR A 84 0.28 -8.73 -18.21
C TYR A 84 0.69 -7.68 -19.24
N ASP A 85 -0.29 -7.08 -19.91
CA ASP A 85 -0.08 -6.09 -20.97
C ASP A 85 0.55 -4.79 -20.48
N LYS A 86 0.11 -4.34 -19.30
CA LYS A 86 0.59 -3.11 -18.67
C LYS A 86 1.08 -3.38 -17.26
N LYS A 87 2.30 -2.91 -17.00
CA LYS A 87 2.96 -3.00 -15.70
C LYS A 87 3.31 -1.60 -15.26
N ILE A 88 2.64 -1.12 -14.21
CA ILE A 88 2.80 0.24 -13.69
C ILE A 88 3.45 0.14 -12.32
N PHE A 89 4.60 0.78 -12.15
CA PHE A 89 5.29 0.85 -10.87
C PHE A 89 5.18 2.26 -10.31
N LEU A 90 4.54 2.40 -9.14
CA LEU A 90 4.42 3.67 -8.44
C LEU A 90 5.58 3.85 -7.46
N VAL A 91 6.31 4.93 -7.68
CA VAL A 91 7.42 5.37 -6.83
C VAL A 91 7.02 6.66 -6.13
N ARG A 92 7.41 6.80 -4.89
CA ARG A 92 7.29 8.02 -4.10
C ARG A 92 8.61 8.33 -3.43
N ASP A 93 8.90 9.62 -3.19
CA ASP A 93 10.06 10.04 -2.39
C ASP A 93 10.08 9.25 -1.07
N PRO A 94 11.19 8.59 -0.73
CA PRO A 94 11.28 7.78 0.49
C PRO A 94 10.94 8.56 1.76
N ARG A 95 11.30 9.84 1.82
CA ARG A 95 10.99 10.71 2.98
C ARG A 95 9.50 10.92 3.14
N ASP A 96 8.80 11.23 2.04
CA ASP A 96 7.34 11.39 2.04
C ASP A 96 6.63 10.08 2.38
N ARG A 97 7.18 8.96 1.93
CA ARG A 97 6.66 7.63 2.26
C ARG A 97 6.79 7.34 3.75
N TRP A 98 7.92 7.69 4.37
CA TRP A 98 8.15 7.56 5.80
C TRP A 98 7.19 8.42 6.62
N ILE A 99 7.01 9.69 6.24
CA ILE A 99 6.06 10.61 6.88
C ILE A 99 4.63 10.04 6.77
N SER A 100 4.23 9.58 5.60
CA SER A 100 2.91 8.97 5.39
C SER A 100 2.73 7.68 6.19
N GLY A 101 3.78 6.87 6.33
CA GLY A 101 3.78 5.66 7.15
C GLY A 101 3.64 5.96 8.64
N PHE A 102 4.33 7.00 9.09
CA PHE A 102 4.21 7.49 10.46
C PHE A 102 2.77 7.89 10.78
N PHE A 103 2.15 8.75 9.97
CA PHE A 103 0.76 9.16 10.20
C PHE A 103 -0.20 7.97 10.16
N TYR A 104 -0.04 7.07 9.21
CA TYR A 104 -0.89 5.88 9.16
C TYR A 104 -0.78 5.04 10.42
N ARG A 105 0.44 4.73 10.87
CA ARG A 105 0.65 3.88 12.04
C ARG A 105 0.14 4.53 13.32
N TRP A 106 0.43 5.81 13.52
CA TRP A 106 0.06 6.51 14.75
C TRP A 106 -1.42 6.87 14.82
N PHE A 107 -2.04 7.25 13.71
CA PHE A 107 -3.42 7.74 13.72
C PHE A 107 -4.46 6.68 13.39
N TYR A 108 -4.11 5.64 12.62
CA TYR A 108 -5.08 4.64 12.19
C TYR A 108 -4.89 3.25 12.82
N VAL A 109 -3.68 2.93 13.30
CA VAL A 109 -3.38 1.61 13.83
C VAL A 109 -3.40 1.58 15.35
N HIS A 110 -2.97 2.65 16.00
CA HIS A 110 -2.79 2.67 17.45
C HIS A 110 -3.89 3.41 18.21
N ASP A 111 -4.68 4.26 17.55
CA ASP A 111 -5.71 5.05 18.23
C ASP A 111 -7.03 5.03 17.46
N PRO A 112 -8.12 4.55 18.06
CA PRO A 112 -9.47 4.63 17.46
C PRO A 112 -9.97 6.06 17.31
N ASN A 113 -9.37 7.03 18.02
CA ASN A 113 -9.70 8.45 17.90
C ASN A 113 -8.46 9.28 17.53
N PRO A 114 -8.02 9.21 16.25
CA PRO A 114 -6.76 9.79 15.79
C PRO A 114 -6.67 11.30 15.99
N ALA A 115 -7.79 12.03 15.95
CA ALA A 115 -7.78 13.47 16.11
C ALA A 115 -7.49 13.89 17.57
N GLU A 116 -8.10 13.23 18.55
CA GLU A 116 -7.84 13.49 19.96
C GLU A 116 -6.44 13.09 20.37
N PHE A 117 -5.97 11.95 19.88
CA PHE A 117 -4.60 11.49 20.12
C PHE A 117 -3.58 12.50 19.57
N ALA A 118 -3.76 12.97 18.34
CA ALA A 118 -2.89 13.99 17.73
C ALA A 118 -2.85 15.27 18.54
N LEU A 119 -4.01 15.76 18.99
CA LEU A 119 -4.12 16.94 19.81
C LEU A 119 -3.49 16.76 21.20
N ALA A 120 -3.66 15.60 21.82
CA ALA A 120 -3.03 15.28 23.10
C ALA A 120 -1.49 15.25 22.97
N GLN A 121 -0.96 14.64 21.93
CA GLN A 121 0.48 14.61 21.64
C GLN A 121 1.04 16.01 21.38
N LEU A 122 0.35 16.84 20.61
CA LEU A 122 0.75 18.21 20.34
C LEU A 122 0.71 19.08 21.60
N ARG A 123 -0.26 18.87 22.49
CA ARG A 123 -0.38 19.59 23.76
C ARG A 123 0.65 19.16 24.80
N SER A 124 1.03 17.89 24.81
CA SER A 124 2.01 17.33 25.74
C SER A 124 3.46 17.59 25.32
N ALA A 125 3.68 17.95 24.07
CA ALA A 125 5.03 18.24 23.57
C ALA A 125 5.64 19.46 24.29
N PRO A 126 6.91 19.38 24.75
CA PRO A 126 7.58 20.53 25.36
C PRO A 126 7.56 21.74 24.43
N LYS A 127 7.19 22.92 24.96
CA LYS A 127 7.06 24.16 24.16
C LYS A 127 8.30 24.53 23.33
N LYS A 128 9.47 23.98 23.66
CA LYS A 128 10.76 24.20 22.95
C LYS A 128 11.08 23.13 21.93
N ALA A 129 10.33 22.03 21.87
CA ALA A 129 10.56 20.97 20.89
C ALA A 129 9.66 21.22 19.69
N ILE A 130 10.20 21.08 18.49
CA ILE A 130 9.37 21.04 17.28
C ILE A 130 8.50 19.79 17.41
N PRO A 131 7.16 19.89 17.60
CA PRO A 131 6.31 18.77 17.96
C PRO A 131 6.41 17.58 17.00
N ILE A 132 6.73 17.88 15.76
CA ILE A 132 6.85 16.90 14.66
C ILE A 132 8.11 16.03 14.78
N ARG A 133 9.17 16.48 15.44
CA ARG A 133 10.42 15.70 15.54
C ARG A 133 10.33 14.52 16.49
N TYR A 134 9.63 14.66 17.62
CA TYR A 134 9.59 13.63 18.65
C TYR A 134 8.81 12.37 18.21
N PRO A 135 7.57 12.47 17.76
CA PRO A 135 6.82 11.31 17.29
C PRO A 135 7.50 10.64 16.09
N PHE A 136 8.08 11.42 15.18
CA PHE A 136 8.77 10.87 14.01
C PHE A 136 10.07 10.14 14.39
N THR A 137 10.85 10.68 15.31
CA THR A 137 12.05 10.02 15.83
C THR A 137 11.72 8.72 16.54
N ALA A 138 10.68 8.72 17.39
CA ALA A 138 10.19 7.52 18.06
C ALA A 138 9.73 6.44 17.05
N PHE A 139 9.04 6.86 15.99
CA PHE A 139 8.63 5.96 14.92
C PHE A 139 9.81 5.31 14.20
N ILE A 140 10.86 6.07 13.88
CA ILE A 140 12.07 5.52 13.25
C ILE A 140 12.76 4.49 14.16
N LEU A 141 12.83 4.76 15.46
CA LEU A 141 13.42 3.83 16.44
C LEU A 141 12.61 2.55 16.67
N MET A 142 11.31 2.58 16.36
CA MET A 142 10.43 1.41 16.48
C MET A 142 10.49 0.48 15.25
N ILE A 143 11.21 0.82 14.21
CA ILE A 143 11.30 -0.02 13.02
C ILE A 143 12.29 -1.15 13.31
N PRO A 144 11.86 -2.42 13.21
CA PRO A 144 12.76 -3.55 13.35
C PRO A 144 13.89 -3.46 12.31
N GLY A 145 15.14 -3.51 12.77
CA GLY A 145 16.31 -3.49 11.89
C GLY A 145 17.12 -2.18 11.87
N ASN A 146 16.76 -1.20 12.70
CA ASN A 146 17.62 -0.03 13.02
C ASN A 146 18.27 -0.21 14.38
#